data_004f947a690b4a771e8c5565b28584d3
#
_entry.id   004f947a690b4a771e8c5565b28584d3
#
_cell.length_a   1.000
_cell.length_b   1.000
_cell.length_c   1.000
_cell.angle_alpha   90.00
_cell.angle_beta   90.00
_cell.angle_gamma   90.00
#
_symmetry.space_group_name_H-M   'P 1'
#
loop_
_entity.id
_entity.type
_entity.pdbx_description
1 polymer ?
#
loop_
_entity_poly.entity_id
_entity_poly.type
_entity_poly.pdbx_seq_one_letter_code
_entity_poly.pdbx_strand_id
1 'polypeptide(L)'
;IMKKMGFSLREIREHMQHYTIDSSLAVLRRQLTVLERQIGELRLIQSRLLHRCTQMENAKACMDREAGVVEEEAEARCILCHAVEAPYSLREISIATKQCFAEAFQKNLPVFFQSGVIVPLQRIRDDRFTEASAAFLPIEKLDGVANLRQLPAGRCVSLLHVGDYLSIGRSYHKLLDYCAAHDLEIVSDSYEFCINDYITTYDENEYITKIMFYVKAPTLPEEQRTAP
;
A
#
# COMPACT_ATOMS: atom_id res chain seq x y z
N ILE A 1 -28.15 -11.07 -31.59
CA ILE A 1 -26.96 -10.23 -31.73
C ILE A 1 -26.88 -9.22 -30.56
N MET A 2 -27.88 -8.35 -30.34
CA MET A 2 -27.87 -7.30 -29.29
C MET A 2 -27.60 -7.84 -27.88
N LYS A 3 -28.19 -9.00 -27.50
CA LYS A 3 -27.90 -9.63 -26.20
C LYS A 3 -26.42 -9.97 -26.00
N LYS A 4 -25.72 -10.41 -27.06
CA LYS A 4 -24.27 -10.69 -27.03
C LYS A 4 -23.43 -9.39 -26.95
N MET A 5 -24.01 -8.24 -27.26
CA MET A 5 -23.39 -6.91 -27.14
C MET A 5 -23.66 -6.27 -25.77
N GLY A 6 -24.26 -6.99 -24.81
CA GLY A 6 -24.49 -6.51 -23.46
C GLY A 6 -25.81 -5.77 -23.23
N PHE A 7 -26.74 -5.79 -24.19
CA PHE A 7 -28.06 -5.18 -24.02
C PHE A 7 -28.98 -6.06 -23.18
N SER A 8 -29.71 -5.43 -22.26
CA SER A 8 -30.78 -6.08 -21.51
C SER A 8 -31.99 -6.38 -22.41
N LEU A 9 -32.81 -7.37 -22.03
CA LEU A 9 -34.02 -7.69 -22.77
C LEU A 9 -35.01 -6.52 -22.82
N ARG A 10 -35.01 -5.63 -21.81
CA ARG A 10 -35.84 -4.42 -21.78
C ARG A 10 -35.38 -3.44 -22.84
N GLU A 11 -34.09 -3.15 -22.90
CA GLU A 11 -33.53 -2.24 -23.91
C GLU A 11 -33.73 -2.75 -25.33
N ILE A 12 -33.61 -4.07 -25.54
CA ILE A 12 -33.88 -4.68 -26.83
C ILE A 12 -35.35 -4.49 -27.21
N ARG A 13 -36.29 -4.73 -26.28
CA ARG A 13 -37.73 -4.56 -26.52
C ARG A 13 -38.10 -3.12 -26.82
N GLU A 14 -37.62 -2.16 -26.02
CA GLU A 14 -37.85 -0.74 -26.20
C GLU A 14 -37.31 -0.27 -27.57
N HIS A 15 -36.12 -0.71 -27.95
CA HIS A 15 -35.52 -0.37 -29.23
C HIS A 15 -36.33 -0.94 -30.41
N MET A 16 -36.87 -2.16 -30.31
CA MET A 16 -37.62 -2.81 -31.38
C MET A 16 -39.01 -2.23 -31.64
N GLN A 17 -39.54 -1.37 -30.75
CA GLN A 17 -40.87 -0.78 -30.93
C GLN A 17 -40.90 0.35 -31.96
N HIS A 18 -39.83 1.19 -31.97
CA HIS A 18 -39.72 2.35 -32.88
C HIS A 18 -38.25 2.61 -33.21
N TYR A 19 -37.65 1.75 -34.04
CA TYR A 19 -36.25 1.94 -34.39
C TYR A 19 -36.07 2.66 -35.74
N THR A 20 -35.20 3.64 -35.70
CA THR A 20 -34.67 4.35 -36.87
C THR A 20 -33.14 4.18 -36.87
N ILE A 21 -32.49 4.56 -37.98
CA ILE A 21 -31.02 4.55 -38.03
C ILE A 21 -30.46 5.42 -36.91
N ASP A 22 -31.03 6.59 -36.65
CA ASP A 22 -30.55 7.54 -35.64
C ASP A 22 -30.72 6.98 -34.22
N SER A 23 -31.87 6.38 -33.90
CA SER A 23 -32.13 5.75 -32.62
C SER A 23 -31.21 4.52 -32.39
N SER A 24 -30.96 3.75 -33.44
CA SER A 24 -30.01 2.62 -33.40
C SER A 24 -28.59 3.07 -33.15
N LEU A 25 -28.13 4.11 -33.84
CA LEU A 25 -26.81 4.72 -33.61
C LEU A 25 -26.66 5.26 -32.20
N ALA A 26 -27.67 5.94 -31.66
CA ALA A 26 -27.65 6.47 -30.30
C ALA A 26 -27.51 5.36 -29.25
N VAL A 27 -28.26 4.28 -29.40
CA VAL A 27 -28.21 3.11 -28.52
C VAL A 27 -26.83 2.42 -28.57
N LEU A 28 -26.29 2.22 -29.78
CA LEU A 28 -24.98 1.59 -29.97
C LEU A 28 -23.86 2.47 -29.38
N ARG A 29 -23.89 3.80 -29.60
CA ARG A 29 -22.90 4.72 -29.01
C ARG A 29 -22.94 4.69 -27.49
N ARG A 30 -24.15 4.71 -26.88
CA ARG A 30 -24.28 4.59 -25.43
C ARG A 30 -23.65 3.29 -24.90
N GLN A 31 -23.88 2.17 -25.60
CA GLN A 31 -23.29 0.88 -25.21
C GLN A 31 -21.77 0.88 -25.36
N LEU A 32 -21.23 1.50 -26.40
CA LEU A 32 -19.77 1.68 -26.54
C LEU A 32 -19.18 2.44 -25.34
N THR A 33 -19.80 3.55 -24.91
CA THR A 33 -19.34 4.29 -23.72
C THR A 33 -19.36 3.45 -22.45
N VAL A 34 -20.40 2.59 -22.27
CA VAL A 34 -20.45 1.66 -21.13
C VAL A 34 -19.30 0.66 -21.18
N LEU A 35 -19.05 0.08 -22.36
CA LEU A 35 -17.96 -0.88 -22.56
C LEU A 35 -16.59 -0.24 -22.37
N GLU A 36 -16.37 0.96 -22.88
CA GLU A 36 -15.11 1.71 -22.69
C GLU A 36 -14.82 1.93 -21.20
N ARG A 37 -15.84 2.31 -20.41
CA ARG A 37 -15.71 2.43 -18.96
C ARG A 37 -15.33 1.09 -18.31
N GLN A 38 -16.03 0.00 -18.64
CA GLN A 38 -15.73 -1.33 -18.09
C GLN A 38 -14.32 -1.80 -18.47
N ILE A 39 -13.88 -1.54 -19.69
CA ILE A 39 -12.51 -1.86 -20.13
C ILE A 39 -11.49 -1.05 -19.32
N GLY A 40 -11.77 0.25 -19.05
CA GLY A 40 -10.92 1.08 -18.20
C GLY A 40 -10.80 0.53 -16.77
N GLU A 41 -11.93 0.15 -16.17
CA GLU A 41 -11.97 -0.46 -14.83
C GLU A 41 -11.17 -1.78 -14.79
N LEU A 42 -11.37 -2.66 -15.77
CA LEU A 42 -10.64 -3.93 -15.85
C LEU A 42 -9.13 -3.74 -16.08
N ARG A 43 -8.72 -2.78 -16.91
CA ARG A 43 -7.30 -2.44 -17.11
C ARG A 43 -6.65 -1.95 -15.82
N LEU A 44 -7.37 -1.15 -15.03
CA LEU A 44 -6.87 -0.68 -13.74
C LEU A 44 -6.67 -1.85 -12.76
N ILE A 45 -7.64 -2.78 -12.68
CA ILE A 45 -7.53 -4.00 -11.87
C ILE A 45 -6.34 -4.84 -12.33
N GLN A 46 -6.19 -5.04 -13.64
CA GLN A 46 -5.07 -5.79 -14.22
C GLN A 46 -3.72 -5.17 -13.84
N SER A 47 -3.57 -3.86 -13.97
CA SER A 47 -2.35 -3.13 -13.61
C SER A 47 -1.98 -3.35 -12.13
N ARG A 48 -2.98 -3.30 -11.24
CA ARG A 48 -2.78 -3.54 -9.80
C ARG A 48 -2.33 -4.96 -9.49
N LEU A 49 -2.96 -5.94 -10.13
CA LEU A 49 -2.58 -7.35 -9.98
C LEU A 49 -1.15 -7.60 -10.48
N LEU A 50 -0.79 -7.04 -11.63
CA LEU A 50 0.58 -7.14 -12.16
C LEU A 50 1.60 -6.51 -11.20
N HIS A 51 1.30 -5.31 -10.66
CA HIS A 51 2.17 -4.67 -9.67
C HIS A 51 2.33 -5.54 -8.42
N ARG A 52 1.24 -6.14 -7.93
CA ARG A 52 1.29 -7.04 -6.77
C ARG A 52 2.12 -8.30 -7.06
N CYS A 53 1.94 -8.92 -8.21
CA CYS A 53 2.75 -10.08 -8.63
C CYS A 53 4.24 -9.73 -8.66
N THR A 54 4.62 -8.63 -9.32
CA THR A 54 6.02 -8.18 -9.38
C THR A 54 6.60 -7.91 -7.99
N GLN A 55 5.82 -7.29 -7.10
CA GLN A 55 6.23 -7.02 -5.73
C GLN A 55 6.50 -8.32 -4.96
N MET A 56 5.60 -9.31 -5.07
CA MET A 56 5.75 -10.61 -4.43
C MET A 56 6.91 -11.42 -5.01
N GLU A 57 7.10 -11.39 -6.33
CA GLU A 57 8.22 -12.05 -7.02
C GLU A 57 9.56 -11.46 -6.59
N ASN A 58 9.68 -10.13 -6.53
CA ASN A 58 10.88 -9.44 -6.07
C ASN A 58 11.18 -9.77 -4.60
N ALA A 59 10.15 -9.77 -3.75
CA ALA A 59 10.29 -10.13 -2.34
C ALA A 59 10.73 -11.59 -2.18
N LYS A 60 10.13 -12.52 -2.93
CA LYS A 60 10.54 -13.94 -2.94
C LYS A 60 12.00 -14.11 -3.36
N ALA A 61 12.46 -13.37 -4.38
CA ALA A 61 13.85 -13.42 -4.81
C ALA A 61 14.85 -12.92 -3.74
N CYS A 62 14.36 -12.14 -2.75
CA CYS A 62 15.17 -11.67 -1.63
C CYS A 62 15.17 -12.61 -0.43
N MET A 63 14.26 -13.60 -0.36
CA MET A 63 14.19 -14.54 0.78
C MET A 63 15.46 -15.36 0.95
N ASP A 64 16.11 -15.75 -0.15
CA ASP A 64 17.33 -16.54 -0.16
C ASP A 64 18.61 -15.71 0.06
N ARG A 65 18.48 -14.38 0.15
CA ARG A 65 19.59 -13.46 0.38
C ARG A 65 19.42 -12.80 1.73
N GLU A 66 20.51 -12.65 2.45
CA GLU A 66 20.50 -11.81 3.65
C GLU A 66 20.19 -10.37 3.20
N ALA A 67 18.95 -9.94 3.46
CA ALA A 67 18.48 -8.62 3.04
C ALA A 67 19.30 -7.54 3.76
N GLY A 68 20.10 -6.80 3.00
CA GLY A 68 20.80 -5.62 3.49
C GLY A 68 19.86 -4.43 3.64
N VAL A 69 20.29 -3.43 4.40
CA VAL A 69 19.62 -2.12 4.44
C VAL A 69 19.81 -1.41 3.11
N VAL A 70 18.72 -0.85 2.59
CA VAL A 70 18.71 -0.10 1.32
C VAL A 70 18.34 1.35 1.61
N GLU A 71 19.14 2.28 1.08
CA GLU A 71 18.75 3.68 0.99
C GLU A 71 18.03 3.91 -0.34
N GLU A 72 16.87 4.54 -0.28
CA GLU A 72 16.04 4.79 -1.46
C GLU A 72 15.28 6.11 -1.34
N GLU A 73 14.81 6.66 -2.45
CA GLU A 73 13.86 7.75 -2.48
C GLU A 73 12.43 7.19 -2.50
N ALA A 74 11.70 7.43 -1.42
CA ALA A 74 10.30 7.06 -1.35
C ALA A 74 9.45 8.04 -2.17
N GLU A 75 8.53 7.52 -2.98
CA GLU A 75 7.52 8.34 -3.63
C GLU A 75 6.43 8.75 -2.64
N ALA A 76 5.79 9.90 -2.89
CA ALA A 76 4.63 10.32 -2.11
C ALA A 76 3.48 9.31 -2.27
N ARG A 77 2.88 8.89 -1.16
CA ARG A 77 1.78 7.90 -1.14
C ARG A 77 0.65 8.36 -0.24
N CYS A 78 -0.58 8.00 -0.59
CA CYS A 78 -1.72 8.13 0.31
C CYS A 78 -1.96 6.82 1.04
N ILE A 79 -2.27 6.91 2.32
CA ILE A 79 -2.64 5.78 3.16
C ILE A 79 -3.94 6.06 3.90
N LEU A 80 -4.82 5.08 3.94
CA LEU A 80 -6.02 5.09 4.77
C LEU A 80 -5.65 4.46 6.12
N CYS A 81 -5.82 5.20 7.23
CA CYS A 81 -5.35 4.78 8.54
C CYS A 81 -6.48 4.63 9.55
N HIS A 82 -6.38 3.60 10.39
CA HIS A 82 -7.13 3.47 11.64
C HIS A 82 -6.18 3.30 12.82
N ALA A 83 -6.50 3.96 13.94
CA ALA A 83 -5.71 3.84 15.16
C ALA A 83 -5.79 2.41 15.71
N VAL A 84 -4.70 1.95 16.30
CA VAL A 84 -4.65 0.72 17.08
C VAL A 84 -4.90 1.08 18.54
N GLU A 85 -5.91 0.47 19.15
CA GLU A 85 -6.28 0.71 20.54
C GLU A 85 -5.34 -0.05 21.50
N ALA A 86 -5.28 0.43 22.75
CA ALA A 86 -4.57 -0.32 23.79
C ALA A 86 -5.24 -1.70 24.02
N PRO A 87 -4.46 -2.75 24.31
CA PRO A 87 -3.06 -2.80 24.68
C PRO A 87 -2.06 -2.90 23.49
N TYR A 88 -2.42 -2.52 22.29
CA TYR A 88 -1.56 -2.49 21.09
C TYR A 88 -1.07 -3.87 20.64
N SER A 89 -1.77 -4.92 20.97
CA SER A 89 -1.41 -6.29 20.62
C SER A 89 -1.72 -6.60 19.14
N LEU A 90 -1.22 -7.75 18.65
CA LEU A 90 -1.50 -8.20 17.28
C LEU A 90 -3.02 -8.34 17.00
N ARG A 91 -3.83 -8.57 18.05
CA ARG A 91 -5.28 -8.62 17.92
C ARG A 91 -5.88 -7.25 17.58
N GLU A 92 -5.47 -6.20 18.28
CA GLU A 92 -5.94 -4.83 18.04
C GLU A 92 -5.44 -4.31 16.70
N ILE A 93 -4.21 -4.68 16.30
CA ILE A 93 -3.69 -4.42 14.94
C ILE A 93 -4.59 -5.08 13.88
N SER A 94 -4.98 -6.36 14.09
CA SER A 94 -5.89 -7.06 13.17
C SER A 94 -7.26 -6.39 13.09
N ILE A 95 -7.79 -5.87 14.20
CA ILE A 95 -9.06 -5.13 14.22
C ILE A 95 -8.93 -3.83 13.42
N ALA A 96 -7.90 -3.02 13.67
CA ALA A 96 -7.66 -1.78 12.95
C ALA A 96 -7.45 -2.01 11.44
N THR A 97 -6.73 -3.07 11.07
CA THR A 97 -6.56 -3.48 9.65
C THR A 97 -7.91 -3.81 9.01
N LYS A 98 -8.77 -4.57 9.69
CA LYS A 98 -10.12 -4.88 9.18
C LYS A 98 -10.99 -3.64 9.06
N GLN A 99 -10.85 -2.66 9.96
CA GLN A 99 -11.55 -1.37 9.86
C GLN A 99 -11.09 -0.59 8.61
N CYS A 100 -9.78 -0.58 8.30
CA CYS A 100 -9.28 0.00 7.07
C CYS A 100 -9.92 -0.64 5.83
N PHE A 101 -9.97 -1.98 5.76
CA PHE A 101 -10.61 -2.68 4.64
C PHE A 101 -12.11 -2.40 4.57
N ALA A 102 -12.83 -2.42 5.71
CA ALA A 102 -14.25 -2.14 5.75
C ALA A 102 -14.58 -0.73 5.25
N GLU A 103 -13.82 0.28 5.68
CA GLU A 103 -13.97 1.65 5.19
C GLU A 103 -13.67 1.77 3.71
N ALA A 104 -12.59 1.13 3.25
CA ALA A 104 -12.23 1.13 1.85
C ALA A 104 -13.31 0.51 0.96
N PHE A 105 -13.90 -0.62 1.36
CA PHE A 105 -14.99 -1.25 0.63
C PHE A 105 -16.28 -0.42 0.65
N GLN A 106 -16.65 0.16 1.80
CA GLN A 106 -17.83 1.03 1.91
C GLN A 106 -17.75 2.25 1.00
N LYS A 107 -16.55 2.81 0.85
CA LYS A 107 -16.29 3.99 0.01
C LYS A 107 -15.88 3.66 -1.41
N ASN A 108 -15.90 2.37 -1.82
CA ASN A 108 -15.44 1.89 -3.10
C ASN A 108 -14.00 2.37 -3.44
N LEU A 109 -13.14 2.46 -2.43
CA LEU A 109 -11.75 2.85 -2.64
C LEU A 109 -10.99 1.73 -3.35
N PRO A 110 -10.11 2.08 -4.27
CA PRO A 110 -9.22 1.11 -4.88
C PRO A 110 -8.18 0.65 -3.86
N VAL A 111 -8.32 -0.55 -3.33
CA VAL A 111 -7.34 -1.17 -2.43
C VAL A 111 -6.38 -2.06 -3.20
N PHE A 112 -5.11 -1.91 -2.87
CA PHE A 112 -4.09 -2.90 -3.19
C PHE A 112 -4.12 -3.93 -2.06
N PHE A 113 -4.23 -5.21 -2.31
CA PHE A 113 -4.21 -6.26 -1.27
C PHE A 113 -2.90 -6.25 -0.46
N GLN A 114 -2.59 -5.11 0.11
CA GLN A 114 -1.41 -4.83 0.92
C GLN A 114 -1.86 -3.99 2.10
N SER A 115 -1.57 -4.45 3.30
CA SER A 115 -1.74 -3.70 4.53
C SER A 115 -0.39 -3.22 5.05
N GLY A 116 -0.43 -2.40 6.08
CA GLY A 116 0.77 -2.00 6.81
C GLY A 116 0.42 -1.48 8.19
N VAL A 117 1.45 -1.24 8.97
CA VAL A 117 1.32 -0.65 10.30
C VAL A 117 2.33 0.48 10.51
N ILE A 118 2.02 1.37 11.43
CA ILE A 118 2.90 2.44 11.87
C ILE A 118 3.34 2.12 13.30
N VAL A 119 4.64 1.93 13.49
CA VAL A 119 5.21 1.72 14.82
C VAL A 119 5.95 2.98 15.25
N PRO A 120 5.57 3.62 16.37
CA PRO A 120 6.22 4.82 16.85
C PRO A 120 7.71 4.59 17.10
N LEU A 121 8.56 5.52 16.66
CA LEU A 121 10.02 5.43 16.83
C LEU A 121 10.41 5.27 18.30
N GLN A 122 9.69 5.92 19.22
CA GLN A 122 9.96 5.77 20.66
C GLN A 122 9.73 4.34 21.14
N ARG A 123 8.66 3.66 20.65
CA ARG A 123 8.40 2.26 21.02
C ARG A 123 9.48 1.34 20.48
N ILE A 124 10.00 1.60 19.30
CA ILE A 124 11.11 0.86 18.70
C ILE A 124 12.37 1.02 19.53
N ARG A 125 12.67 2.23 20.01
CA ARG A 125 13.80 2.49 20.92
C ARG A 125 13.66 1.83 22.28
N ASP A 126 12.42 1.54 22.69
CA ASP A 126 12.08 0.84 23.92
C ASP A 126 11.92 -0.68 23.72
N ASP A 127 12.38 -1.25 22.59
CA ASP A 127 12.27 -2.66 22.18
C ASP A 127 10.82 -3.20 22.09
N ARG A 128 9.83 -2.29 21.91
CA ARG A 128 8.42 -2.63 21.76
C ARG A 128 8.02 -2.65 20.28
N PHE A 129 8.64 -3.54 19.52
CA PHE A 129 8.58 -3.57 18.06
C PHE A 129 7.21 -3.93 17.49
N THR A 130 6.37 -4.66 18.23
CA THR A 130 5.06 -5.13 17.77
C THR A 130 3.90 -4.21 18.19
N GLU A 131 4.19 -3.12 18.90
CA GLU A 131 3.19 -2.19 19.39
C GLU A 131 2.91 -1.06 18.38
N ALA A 132 2.21 -1.37 17.30
CA ALA A 132 1.81 -0.37 16.32
C ALA A 132 0.82 0.66 16.92
N SER A 133 0.89 1.90 16.44
CA SER A 133 -0.06 2.97 16.78
C SER A 133 -1.21 3.07 15.80
N ALA A 134 -1.02 2.59 14.57
CA ALA A 134 -2.05 2.58 13.53
C ALA A 134 -1.81 1.42 12.56
N ALA A 135 -2.91 0.92 11.99
CA ALA A 135 -2.89 0.11 10.77
C ALA A 135 -3.25 0.99 9.57
N PHE A 136 -2.78 0.62 8.39
CA PHE A 136 -3.09 1.37 7.18
C PHE A 136 -3.21 0.49 5.94
N LEU A 137 -3.88 1.04 4.92
CA LEU A 137 -3.88 0.51 3.55
C LEU A 137 -3.30 1.58 2.63
N PRO A 138 -2.31 1.26 1.78
CA PRO A 138 -1.93 2.12 0.66
C PRO A 138 -3.12 2.26 -0.29
N ILE A 139 -3.43 3.50 -0.67
CA ILE A 139 -4.50 3.80 -1.62
C ILE A 139 -4.04 4.86 -2.63
N GLU A 140 -4.72 4.96 -3.75
CA GLU A 140 -4.57 6.09 -4.65
C GLU A 140 -5.14 7.36 -4.00
N LYS A 141 -4.57 8.52 -4.32
CA LYS A 141 -5.04 9.81 -3.80
C LYS A 141 -6.49 10.03 -4.26
N LEU A 142 -7.37 10.25 -3.30
CA LEU A 142 -8.77 10.59 -3.53
C LEU A 142 -9.17 11.78 -2.66
N ASP A 143 -9.87 12.74 -3.23
CA ASP A 143 -10.36 13.89 -2.48
C ASP A 143 -11.62 13.52 -1.66
N GLY A 144 -11.75 14.14 -0.48
CA GLY A 144 -12.97 14.04 0.33
C GLY A 144 -13.10 12.78 1.20
N VAL A 145 -12.05 11.97 1.34
CA VAL A 145 -12.04 10.80 2.25
C VAL A 145 -11.39 11.19 3.57
N ALA A 146 -12.10 10.98 4.69
CA ALA A 146 -11.54 11.09 6.03
C ALA A 146 -10.50 9.97 6.28
N ASN A 147 -9.67 10.13 7.33
CA ASN A 147 -8.64 9.15 7.71
C ASN A 147 -7.52 8.92 6.67
N LEU A 148 -7.44 9.78 5.65
CA LEU A 148 -6.32 9.78 4.72
C LEU A 148 -5.15 10.54 5.30
N ARG A 149 -3.96 9.91 5.22
CA ARG A 149 -2.68 10.57 5.46
C ARG A 149 -1.85 10.50 4.19
N GLN A 150 -1.09 11.55 3.95
CA GLN A 150 -0.11 11.56 2.87
C GLN A 150 1.27 11.30 3.47
N LEU A 151 1.92 10.24 3.01
CA LEU A 151 3.34 10.03 3.21
C LEU A 151 4.08 10.88 2.18
N PRO A 152 5.05 11.73 2.59
CA PRO A 152 5.78 12.58 1.66
C PRO A 152 6.70 11.74 0.76
N ALA A 153 7.12 12.29 -0.36
CA ALA A 153 8.31 11.82 -1.04
C ALA A 153 9.55 12.21 -0.22
N GLY A 154 10.59 11.39 -0.23
CA GLY A 154 11.82 11.72 0.47
C GLY A 154 12.74 10.54 0.68
N ARG A 155 13.96 10.86 1.13
CA ARG A 155 15.00 9.87 1.41
C ARG A 155 14.60 8.98 2.58
N CYS A 156 14.73 7.69 2.41
CA CYS A 156 14.43 6.72 3.44
C CYS A 156 15.46 5.58 3.46
N VAL A 157 15.49 4.87 4.57
CA VAL A 157 16.16 3.58 4.70
C VAL A 157 15.10 2.51 4.83
N SER A 158 15.33 1.37 4.20
CA SER A 158 14.40 0.25 4.28
C SER A 158 15.14 -1.08 4.37
N LEU A 159 14.43 -2.09 4.90
CA LEU A 159 14.89 -3.46 5.01
C LEU A 159 13.70 -4.40 4.84
N LEU A 160 13.90 -5.51 4.15
CA LEU A 160 12.93 -6.61 4.11
C LEU A 160 13.16 -7.53 5.30
N HIS A 161 12.18 -7.61 6.19
CA HIS A 161 12.11 -8.62 7.24
C HIS A 161 11.45 -9.87 6.68
N VAL A 162 12.11 -11.02 6.82
CA VAL A 162 11.55 -12.33 6.46
C VAL A 162 11.33 -13.13 7.74
N GLY A 163 10.12 -13.63 7.93
CA GLY A 163 9.70 -14.40 9.11
C GLY A 163 8.52 -13.78 9.83
N ASP A 164 8.20 -14.36 10.98
CA ASP A 164 7.08 -13.97 11.82
C ASP A 164 7.25 -12.57 12.44
N TYR A 165 6.14 -11.98 12.87
CA TYR A 165 6.14 -10.63 13.46
C TYR A 165 6.85 -10.53 14.80
N LEU A 166 7.03 -11.64 15.55
CA LEU A 166 7.71 -11.61 16.84
C LEU A 166 9.22 -11.51 16.68
N SER A 167 9.75 -11.95 15.54
CA SER A 167 11.18 -11.89 15.22
C SER A 167 11.60 -10.56 14.55
N ILE A 168 10.67 -9.62 14.33
CA ILE A 168 10.90 -8.36 13.58
C ILE A 168 11.94 -7.45 14.23
N GLY A 169 12.13 -7.57 15.56
CA GLY A 169 13.10 -6.78 16.32
C GLY A 169 14.53 -6.88 15.77
N ARG A 170 14.95 -8.06 15.29
CA ARG A 170 16.27 -8.23 14.65
C ARG A 170 16.50 -7.33 13.44
N SER A 171 15.42 -7.06 12.68
CA SER A 171 15.49 -6.19 11.52
C SER A 171 15.47 -4.72 11.89
N TYR A 172 14.78 -4.36 12.96
CA TYR A 172 14.83 -3.03 13.53
C TYR A 172 16.23 -2.69 14.06
N HIS A 173 16.87 -3.58 14.78
CA HIS A 173 18.25 -3.37 15.25
C HIS A 173 19.20 -3.14 14.08
N LYS A 174 19.12 -3.98 13.01
CA LYS A 174 19.94 -3.77 11.79
C LYS A 174 19.72 -2.37 11.16
N LEU A 175 18.47 -1.88 11.11
CA LEU A 175 18.16 -0.54 10.58
C LEU A 175 18.69 0.58 11.49
N LEU A 176 18.51 0.47 12.79
CA LEU A 176 19.02 1.44 13.77
C LEU A 176 20.53 1.52 13.74
N ASP A 177 21.22 0.37 13.75
CA ASP A 177 22.68 0.27 13.68
C ASP A 177 23.21 0.87 12.38
N TYR A 178 22.53 0.62 11.25
CA TYR A 178 22.87 1.20 9.96
C TYR A 178 22.76 2.73 10.00
N CYS A 179 21.65 3.26 10.51
CA CYS A 179 21.46 4.72 10.63
C CYS A 179 22.54 5.34 11.51
N ALA A 180 22.89 4.72 12.64
CA ALA A 180 23.93 5.18 13.53
C ALA A 180 25.32 5.15 12.87
N ALA A 181 25.64 4.08 12.13
CA ALA A 181 26.93 3.92 11.45
C ALA A 181 27.13 4.91 10.27
N HIS A 182 26.03 5.42 9.69
CA HIS A 182 26.06 6.36 8.55
C HIS A 182 25.65 7.79 8.94
N ASP A 183 25.57 8.09 10.24
CA ASP A 183 25.16 9.40 10.76
C ASP A 183 23.81 9.88 10.20
N LEU A 184 22.87 8.97 9.97
CA LEU A 184 21.53 9.27 9.47
C LEU A 184 20.58 9.58 10.62
N GLU A 185 19.95 10.74 10.61
CA GLU A 185 18.90 11.11 11.56
C GLU A 185 17.57 10.52 11.12
N ILE A 186 16.97 9.62 11.93
CA ILE A 186 15.60 9.12 11.70
C ILE A 186 14.62 10.22 12.08
N VAL A 187 13.76 10.63 11.13
CA VAL A 187 12.83 11.76 11.27
C VAL A 187 11.36 11.36 11.23
N SER A 188 11.08 10.07 11.26
CA SER A 188 9.70 9.53 11.22
C SER A 188 9.52 8.34 12.14
N ASP A 189 8.27 7.97 12.37
CA ASP A 189 7.91 6.65 12.83
C ASP A 189 8.26 5.61 11.76
N SER A 190 8.24 4.32 12.11
CA SER A 190 8.39 3.24 11.16
C SER A 190 7.10 3.01 10.37
N TYR A 191 7.25 2.79 9.08
CA TYR A 191 6.19 2.30 8.20
C TYR A 191 6.52 0.87 7.79
N GLU A 192 5.71 -0.06 8.22
CA GLU A 192 5.81 -1.46 7.84
C GLU A 192 4.78 -1.76 6.75
N PHE A 193 5.23 -2.26 5.61
CA PHE A 193 4.37 -2.70 4.51
C PHE A 193 4.40 -4.22 4.44
N CYS A 194 3.26 -4.88 4.72
CA CYS A 194 3.12 -6.32 4.62
C CYS A 194 3.11 -6.73 3.15
N ILE A 195 4.22 -7.25 2.65
CA ILE A 195 4.33 -7.70 1.26
C ILE A 195 3.76 -9.10 1.13
N ASN A 196 4.08 -9.98 2.07
CA ASN A 196 3.51 -11.31 2.18
C ASN A 196 3.15 -11.56 3.65
N ASP A 197 1.93 -11.99 3.92
CA ASP A 197 1.39 -12.13 5.27
C ASP A 197 0.38 -13.29 5.35
N TYR A 198 -0.33 -13.41 6.47
CA TYR A 198 -1.33 -14.44 6.74
C TYR A 198 -2.51 -14.46 5.75
N ILE A 199 -2.69 -13.43 4.91
CA ILE A 199 -3.70 -13.41 3.84
C ILE A 199 -3.20 -14.18 2.62
N THR A 200 -1.88 -14.25 2.44
CA THR A 200 -1.24 -14.80 1.25
C THR A 200 -0.59 -16.17 1.44
N THR A 201 -0.15 -16.49 2.66
CA THR A 201 0.48 -17.79 2.98
C THR A 201 0.13 -18.23 4.40
N TYR A 202 0.14 -19.55 4.64
CA TYR A 202 0.00 -20.14 5.98
C TYR A 202 1.36 -20.34 6.68
N ASP A 203 2.47 -20.24 5.94
CA ASP A 203 3.80 -20.39 6.48
C ASP A 203 4.36 -19.05 6.94
N GLU A 204 4.50 -18.87 8.25
CA GLU A 204 5.04 -17.64 8.85
C GLU A 204 6.50 -17.38 8.45
N ASN A 205 7.25 -18.41 8.02
CA ASN A 205 8.60 -18.24 7.49
C ASN A 205 8.62 -17.55 6.12
N GLU A 206 7.48 -17.55 5.42
CA GLU A 206 7.31 -16.84 4.15
C GLU A 206 6.74 -15.43 4.31
N TYR A 207 6.47 -14.96 5.54
CA TYR A 207 6.05 -13.58 5.75
C TYR A 207 7.19 -12.63 5.38
N ILE A 208 6.83 -11.56 4.67
CA ILE A 208 7.77 -10.55 4.23
C ILE A 208 7.18 -9.18 4.55
N THR A 209 7.88 -8.44 5.38
CA THR A 209 7.52 -7.09 5.77
C THR A 209 8.63 -6.12 5.35
N LYS A 210 8.29 -5.11 4.53
CA LYS A 210 9.20 -4.00 4.27
C LYS A 210 9.09 -2.99 5.41
N ILE A 211 10.16 -2.81 6.16
CA ILE A 211 10.29 -1.80 7.22
C ILE A 211 10.97 -0.58 6.61
N MET A 212 10.44 0.61 6.86
CA MET A 212 10.97 1.85 6.29
C MET A 212 10.94 2.99 7.30
N PHE A 213 12.01 3.81 7.32
CA PHE A 213 12.09 5.09 8.03
C PHE A 213 12.46 6.20 7.05
N TYR A 214 11.87 7.37 7.21
CA TYR A 214 12.42 8.58 6.60
C TYR A 214 13.63 9.05 7.38
N VAL A 215 14.67 9.47 6.64
CA VAL A 215 15.94 9.90 7.21
C VAL A 215 16.40 11.23 6.62
N LYS A 216 17.20 11.95 7.39
CA LYS A 216 17.96 13.13 6.90
C LYS A 216 19.45 12.81 6.89
N ALA A 217 20.13 13.29 5.88
CA ALA A 217 21.58 13.28 5.89
C ALA A 217 22.10 14.17 7.04
N PRO A 218 23.29 13.87 7.58
CA PRO A 218 23.90 14.73 8.59
C PRO A 218 23.99 16.16 8.04
N THR A 219 23.57 17.11 8.85
CA THR A 219 23.82 18.52 8.57
C THR A 219 25.33 18.72 8.67
N LEU A 220 26.01 18.87 7.53
CA LEU A 220 27.42 19.28 7.57
C LEU A 220 27.51 20.57 8.39
N PRO A 221 28.46 20.70 9.35
CA PRO A 221 28.67 21.92 10.06
C PRO A 221 28.89 23.09 9.07
N GLU A 222 28.28 24.23 9.35
CA GLU A 222 28.37 25.44 8.48
C GLU A 222 29.79 25.85 8.11
N GLU A 223 30.80 25.39 8.87
CA GLU A 223 32.22 25.71 8.66
C GLU A 223 32.84 25.13 7.36
N GLN A 224 32.16 24.18 6.67
CA GLN A 224 32.64 23.62 5.39
C GLN A 224 31.94 24.21 4.16
N ARG A 225 31.02 25.16 4.32
CA ARG A 225 30.33 25.83 3.20
C ARG A 225 31.07 27.04 2.63
N THR A 226 32.18 27.45 3.24
CA THR A 226 32.99 28.62 2.80
C THR A 226 34.40 28.15 2.48
N ALA A 227 34.63 27.64 1.32
CA ALA A 227 35.91 27.74 0.62
C ALA A 227 35.61 28.02 -0.86
N PRO A 228 36.17 29.11 -1.41
CA PRO A 228 35.95 29.56 -2.80
C PRO A 228 36.53 28.60 -3.84
#